data_d1c38caac2ffcfb09c108a95fdd125fb
#
_entry.id   d1c38caac2ffcfb09c108a95fdd125fb
#
_cell.length_a   1.000
_cell.length_b   1.000
_cell.length_c   1.000
_cell.angle_alpha   90.00
_cell.angle_beta   90.00
_cell.angle_gamma   90.00
#
_symmetry.space_group_name_H-M   'P 1'
#
loop_
_entity.id
_entity.type
_entity.pdbx_description
1 polymer ?
#
loop_
_entity_poly.entity_id
_entity_poly.type
_entity_poly.pdbx_seq_one_letter_code
_entity_poly.pdbx_strand_id
1 'polypeptide(L)'
;MTKYIVQGGHPLFGEVHISGAKNAAVAIIPAALLVDGVCRIENIPQISDVTALLKILEQLGANVRFLNRSDVEIDCRHIATTQVSQELAHKIRASYYLIGALLGRFGEAEVSMPGGCNFGGVRPIDQHVKGFAAMGAEVREGDFICAKANGDRMKGANVYLDVVSVGATMNIMMAAALADGTTVIENAAKEPHIVDLANFLNSMGANIKGAGTDTIRIFGVDKLHGGTYAIIPDQIEAGTYMAAVAACGGQVLVRGIIPKHMDCITAKLQEMGVQVEEQDDTLLVRRSGKLRRTNVKTLPYPGFPTDMQPQITVALCLAEGTSIVTEGVWDNRYRYVGELTRMGAQIRVEGRSAVIEGVDHLTAASVQAYDLRAGAAMVIAALAAEGTSEVSNVHYIERGYEDIIGKLRNLGAQIDSVECDETVETRQIG
;
A
#
# COMPACT_ATOMS: atom_id res chain seq x y z
N MET A 1 -11.83 8.65 20.45
CA MET A 1 -11.58 8.36 19.01
C MET A 1 -11.10 9.59 18.29
N THR A 2 -10.11 9.45 17.41
CA THR A 2 -9.57 10.59 16.63
C THR A 2 -10.38 10.79 15.36
N LYS A 3 -10.66 12.06 15.02
CA LYS A 3 -11.31 12.50 13.78
C LYS A 3 -10.48 13.60 13.12
N TYR A 4 -10.60 13.74 11.81
CA TYR A 4 -10.10 14.91 11.09
C TYR A 4 -11.26 15.87 10.82
N ILE A 5 -11.03 17.14 11.11
CA ILE A 5 -11.93 18.25 10.79
C ILE A 5 -11.32 19.00 9.62
N VAL A 6 -12.06 19.12 8.52
CA VAL A 6 -11.58 19.67 7.27
C VAL A 6 -12.48 20.80 6.82
N GLN A 7 -11.93 22.02 6.71
CA GLN A 7 -12.58 23.14 6.05
C GLN A 7 -12.19 23.12 4.58
N GLY A 8 -13.12 22.71 3.72
CA GLY A 8 -12.88 22.54 2.29
C GLY A 8 -13.19 23.79 1.44
N GLY A 9 -13.12 23.63 0.12
CA GLY A 9 -13.38 24.69 -0.85
C GLY A 9 -12.17 25.59 -1.15
N HIS A 10 -10.97 25.20 -0.74
CA HIS A 10 -9.75 25.97 -0.95
C HIS A 10 -8.78 25.25 -1.89
N PRO A 11 -8.18 25.96 -2.87
CA PRO A 11 -7.15 25.38 -3.72
C PRO A 11 -5.85 25.13 -2.95
N LEU A 12 -5.09 24.14 -3.42
CA LEU A 12 -3.83 23.73 -2.80
C LEU A 12 -2.62 24.36 -3.50
N PHE A 13 -1.66 24.87 -2.73
CA PHE A 13 -0.43 25.49 -3.25
C PHE A 13 0.76 25.11 -2.40
N GLY A 14 1.92 24.96 -3.02
CA GLY A 14 3.19 24.72 -2.32
C GLY A 14 3.92 23.50 -2.87
N GLU A 15 4.67 22.86 -1.99
CA GLU A 15 5.40 21.64 -2.31
C GLU A 15 5.18 20.56 -1.25
N VAL A 16 5.20 19.31 -1.70
CA VAL A 16 5.10 18.13 -0.84
C VAL A 16 6.21 17.15 -1.17
N HIS A 17 6.91 16.70 -0.14
CA HIS A 17 7.93 15.64 -0.26
C HIS A 17 7.28 14.29 0.02
N ILE A 18 7.51 13.32 -0.87
CA ILE A 18 6.92 11.98 -0.78
C ILE A 18 7.78 11.08 0.10
N SER A 19 7.14 10.36 0.99
CA SER A 19 7.76 9.39 1.89
C SER A 19 8.07 8.07 1.19
N GLY A 20 8.83 7.22 1.87
CA GLY A 20 9.10 5.86 1.39
C GLY A 20 7.83 5.05 1.17
N ALA A 21 7.87 4.18 0.16
CA ALA A 21 6.71 3.40 -0.26
C ALA A 21 6.28 2.40 0.81
N LYS A 22 5.05 2.56 1.31
CA LYS A 22 4.43 1.59 2.23
C LYS A 22 4.54 0.17 1.72
N ASN A 23 4.12 -0.07 0.46
CA ASN A 23 4.05 -1.41 -0.11
C ASN A 23 5.43 -2.06 -0.30
N ALA A 24 6.50 -1.26 -0.42
CA ALA A 24 7.88 -1.74 -0.39
C ALA A 24 8.35 -2.02 1.04
N ALA A 25 8.13 -1.09 1.96
CA ALA A 25 8.55 -1.22 3.36
C ALA A 25 7.99 -2.50 4.02
N VAL A 26 6.69 -2.79 3.82
CA VAL A 26 6.05 -3.97 4.42
C VAL A 26 6.53 -5.32 3.85
N ALA A 27 7.29 -5.31 2.75
CA ALA A 27 7.95 -6.50 2.20
C ALA A 27 9.45 -6.53 2.56
N ILE A 28 10.14 -5.40 2.51
CA ILE A 28 11.58 -5.29 2.79
C ILE A 28 11.88 -5.55 4.27
N ILE A 29 11.03 -5.07 5.19
CA ILE A 29 11.20 -5.31 6.63
C ILE A 29 11.19 -6.81 6.96
N PRO A 30 10.19 -7.64 6.54
CA PRO A 30 10.26 -9.09 6.68
C PRO A 30 11.45 -9.72 5.96
N ALA A 31 11.84 -9.21 4.78
CA ALA A 31 12.97 -9.74 4.02
C ALA A 31 14.32 -9.59 4.76
N ALA A 32 14.43 -8.65 5.71
CA ALA A 32 15.61 -8.53 6.59
C ALA A 32 15.84 -9.81 7.43
N LEU A 33 14.80 -10.61 7.68
CA LEU A 33 14.95 -11.93 8.35
C LEU A 33 15.85 -12.89 7.56
N LEU A 34 15.95 -12.75 6.23
CA LEU A 34 16.79 -13.61 5.39
C LEU A 34 18.28 -13.29 5.50
N VAL A 35 18.62 -12.14 6.07
CA VAL A 35 19.98 -11.58 6.05
C VAL A 35 20.77 -12.04 7.28
N ASP A 36 21.96 -12.57 7.05
CA ASP A 36 22.95 -12.88 8.10
C ASP A 36 23.87 -11.66 8.31
N GLY A 37 23.34 -10.63 8.98
CA GLY A 37 24.03 -9.36 9.19
C GLY A 37 23.08 -8.25 9.60
N VAL A 38 23.61 -7.02 9.64
CA VAL A 38 22.83 -5.82 9.94
C VAL A 38 22.34 -5.20 8.64
N CYS A 39 21.02 -5.03 8.52
CA CYS A 39 20.40 -4.25 7.44
C CYS A 39 20.15 -2.83 7.93
N ARG A 40 20.75 -1.83 7.27
CA ARG A 40 20.34 -0.44 7.41
C ARG A 40 19.34 -0.12 6.29
N ILE A 41 18.11 0.18 6.69
CA ILE A 41 17.03 0.54 5.76
C ILE A 41 16.77 2.03 5.89
N GLU A 42 16.95 2.76 4.80
CA GLU A 42 16.74 4.20 4.69
C GLU A 42 15.42 4.52 4.01
N ASN A 43 14.90 5.73 4.19
CA ASN A 43 13.63 6.20 3.66
C ASN A 43 12.43 5.33 4.09
N ILE A 44 12.44 4.85 5.33
CA ILE A 44 11.34 4.06 5.87
C ILE A 44 10.20 5.00 6.31
N PRO A 45 8.94 4.78 5.85
CA PRO A 45 7.86 5.68 6.21
C PRO A 45 7.42 5.50 7.67
N GLN A 46 7.12 6.60 8.37
CA GLN A 46 6.61 6.59 9.74
C GLN A 46 5.10 6.34 9.75
N ILE A 47 4.71 5.09 9.58
CA ILE A 47 3.32 4.62 9.51
C ILE A 47 3.09 3.45 10.47
N SER A 48 1.84 3.25 10.89
CA SER A 48 1.54 2.24 11.92
C SER A 48 1.80 0.81 11.45
N ASP A 49 1.64 0.50 10.15
CA ASP A 49 1.96 -0.83 9.60
C ASP A 49 3.46 -1.15 9.71
N VAL A 50 4.34 -0.17 9.49
CA VAL A 50 5.80 -0.32 9.67
C VAL A 50 6.15 -0.54 11.13
N THR A 51 5.61 0.29 12.03
CA THR A 51 5.84 0.15 13.47
C THR A 51 5.41 -1.22 13.99
N ALA A 52 4.28 -1.74 13.51
CA ALA A 52 3.81 -3.06 13.90
C ALA A 52 4.72 -4.19 13.39
N LEU A 53 5.24 -4.10 12.14
CA LEU A 53 6.19 -5.08 11.60
C LEU A 53 7.51 -5.08 12.37
N LEU A 54 8.07 -3.92 12.67
CA LEU A 54 9.31 -3.81 13.45
C LEU A 54 9.14 -4.45 14.84
N LYS A 55 7.99 -4.21 15.51
CA LYS A 55 7.66 -4.87 16.78
C LYS A 55 7.54 -6.40 16.65
N ILE A 56 7.01 -6.90 15.52
CA ILE A 56 6.99 -8.34 15.27
C ILE A 56 8.43 -8.88 15.17
N LEU A 57 9.30 -8.20 14.43
CA LEU A 57 10.71 -8.62 14.31
C LEU A 57 11.42 -8.63 15.68
N GLU A 58 11.18 -7.63 16.53
CA GLU A 58 11.70 -7.59 17.91
C GLU A 58 11.20 -8.79 18.74
N GLN A 59 9.91 -9.15 18.63
CA GLN A 59 9.36 -10.33 19.32
C GLN A 59 9.95 -11.64 18.81
N LEU A 60 10.31 -11.71 17.52
CA LEU A 60 11.00 -12.87 16.95
C LEU A 60 12.48 -12.95 17.43
N GLY A 61 13.03 -11.89 18.03
CA GLY A 61 14.38 -11.82 18.55
C GLY A 61 15.32 -10.91 17.76
N ALA A 62 14.84 -10.17 16.78
CA ALA A 62 15.64 -9.20 16.06
C ALA A 62 15.97 -7.98 16.96
N ASN A 63 17.16 -7.38 16.75
CA ASN A 63 17.50 -6.10 17.34
C ASN A 63 17.17 -4.98 16.34
N VAL A 64 16.25 -4.10 16.72
CA VAL A 64 15.78 -2.99 15.89
C VAL A 64 16.23 -1.68 16.53
N ARG A 65 16.89 -0.80 15.77
CA ARG A 65 17.37 0.50 16.23
C ARG A 65 17.10 1.60 15.23
N PHE A 66 16.29 2.58 15.59
CA PHE A 66 16.14 3.79 14.77
C PHE A 66 17.40 4.64 14.86
N LEU A 67 17.93 5.03 13.72
CA LEU A 67 19.06 5.95 13.61
C LEU A 67 18.58 7.40 13.57
N ASN A 68 17.47 7.62 12.92
CA ASN A 68 16.76 8.89 12.83
C ASN A 68 15.27 8.60 12.53
N ARG A 69 14.52 9.61 12.08
CA ARG A 69 13.09 9.47 11.80
C ARG A 69 12.79 8.48 10.66
N SER A 70 13.65 8.39 9.64
CA SER A 70 13.42 7.61 8.41
C SER A 70 14.40 6.46 8.17
N ASP A 71 15.37 6.25 9.08
CA ASP A 71 16.37 5.20 8.92
C ASP A 71 16.35 4.26 10.12
N VAL A 72 16.38 2.97 9.86
CA VAL A 72 16.38 1.90 10.87
C VAL A 72 17.47 0.88 10.58
N GLU A 73 18.13 0.40 11.62
CA GLU A 73 18.97 -0.79 11.58
C GLU A 73 18.19 -1.98 12.13
N ILE A 74 18.24 -3.09 11.39
CA ILE A 74 17.61 -4.36 11.75
C ILE A 74 18.68 -5.44 11.72
N ASP A 75 18.89 -6.10 12.86
CA ASP A 75 19.81 -7.22 13.02
C ASP A 75 19.03 -8.49 13.37
N CYS A 76 18.94 -9.41 12.41
CA CYS A 76 18.22 -10.68 12.53
C CYS A 76 19.14 -11.88 12.75
N ARG A 77 20.40 -11.70 13.17
CA ARG A 77 21.34 -12.81 13.41
C ARG A 77 20.88 -13.76 14.54
N HIS A 78 20.12 -13.26 15.51
CA HIS A 78 19.72 -14.00 16.72
C HIS A 78 18.19 -14.09 16.83
N ILE A 79 17.54 -14.71 15.84
CA ILE A 79 16.11 -14.99 15.90
C ILE A 79 15.84 -16.16 16.85
N ALA A 80 14.95 -15.98 17.80
CA ALA A 80 14.64 -16.93 18.86
C ALA A 80 13.43 -17.83 18.55
N THR A 81 12.53 -17.39 17.66
CA THR A 81 11.31 -18.13 17.31
C THR A 81 10.87 -17.80 15.88
N THR A 82 10.21 -18.79 15.24
CA THR A 82 9.56 -18.64 13.92
C THR A 82 8.03 -18.50 14.03
N GLN A 83 7.52 -18.33 15.26
CA GLN A 83 6.11 -18.17 15.56
C GLN A 83 5.75 -16.70 15.76
N VAL A 84 4.81 -16.20 14.94
CA VAL A 84 4.28 -14.84 15.02
C VAL A 84 2.96 -14.85 15.79
N SER A 85 2.92 -14.10 16.90
CA SER A 85 1.75 -14.06 17.79
C SER A 85 0.51 -13.46 17.14
N GLN A 86 -0.66 -13.91 17.58
CA GLN A 86 -1.95 -13.43 17.13
C GLN A 86 -2.15 -11.94 17.39
N GLU A 87 -1.70 -11.46 18.55
CA GLU A 87 -1.89 -10.07 18.96
C GLU A 87 -1.34 -9.05 17.96
N LEU A 88 -0.15 -9.32 17.39
CA LEU A 88 0.46 -8.42 16.42
C LEU A 88 0.08 -8.73 14.97
N ALA A 89 -0.06 -10.01 14.61
CA ALA A 89 -0.45 -10.41 13.26
C ALA A 89 -1.82 -9.84 12.86
N HIS A 90 -2.78 -9.80 13.81
CA HIS A 90 -4.10 -9.22 13.57
C HIS A 90 -4.10 -7.72 13.29
N LYS A 91 -3.08 -6.98 13.74
CA LYS A 91 -2.99 -5.52 13.54
C LYS A 91 -2.65 -5.16 12.09
N ILE A 92 -1.93 -6.06 11.39
CA ILE A 92 -1.46 -5.79 10.04
C ILE A 92 -1.70 -6.98 9.11
N ARG A 93 -2.05 -6.64 7.88
CA ARG A 93 -2.23 -7.64 6.84
C ARG A 93 -0.92 -8.15 6.26
N ALA A 94 0.10 -7.29 6.26
CA ALA A 94 1.43 -7.59 5.74
C ALA A 94 2.17 -8.69 6.53
N SER A 95 1.62 -9.17 7.66
CA SER A 95 2.16 -10.32 8.40
C SER A 95 2.32 -11.58 7.53
N TYR A 96 1.59 -11.73 6.43
CA TYR A 96 1.80 -12.80 5.45
C TYR A 96 3.21 -12.85 4.86
N TYR A 97 3.89 -11.70 4.72
CA TYR A 97 5.25 -11.67 4.17
C TYR A 97 6.28 -12.34 5.08
N LEU A 98 5.97 -12.44 6.38
CA LEU A 98 6.80 -13.18 7.33
C LEU A 98 6.88 -14.66 7.00
N ILE A 99 5.83 -15.25 6.38
CA ILE A 99 5.81 -16.67 6.03
C ILE A 99 6.95 -16.99 5.05
N GLY A 100 7.05 -16.25 3.94
CA GLY A 100 8.10 -16.47 2.94
C GLY A 100 9.51 -16.23 3.49
N ALA A 101 9.69 -15.20 4.32
CA ALA A 101 10.98 -14.88 4.91
C ALA A 101 11.43 -15.95 5.95
N LEU A 102 10.54 -16.34 6.86
CA LEU A 102 10.82 -17.36 7.87
C LEU A 102 11.05 -18.73 7.23
N LEU A 103 10.18 -19.12 6.30
CA LEU A 103 10.30 -20.38 5.57
C LEU A 103 11.60 -20.45 4.77
N GLY A 104 11.97 -19.34 4.10
CA GLY A 104 13.21 -19.26 3.31
C GLY A 104 14.49 -19.42 4.12
N ARG A 105 14.54 -18.89 5.35
CA ARG A 105 15.74 -18.95 6.19
C ARG A 105 15.75 -20.11 7.17
N PHE A 106 14.60 -20.39 7.81
CA PHE A 106 14.53 -21.33 8.93
C PHE A 106 13.84 -22.65 8.55
N GLY A 107 13.30 -22.77 7.33
CA GLY A 107 12.58 -23.96 6.87
C GLY A 107 11.20 -24.12 7.53
N GLU A 108 10.79 -23.22 8.42
CA GLU A 108 9.48 -23.26 9.07
C GLU A 108 8.96 -21.88 9.40
N ALA A 109 7.64 -21.72 9.40
CA ALA A 109 6.95 -20.51 9.77
C ALA A 109 5.59 -20.85 10.37
N GLU A 110 5.24 -20.17 11.47
CA GLU A 110 3.92 -20.23 12.07
C GLU A 110 3.42 -18.79 12.26
N VAL A 111 2.48 -18.37 11.43
CA VAL A 111 1.98 -16.98 11.41
C VAL A 111 0.48 -17.01 11.63
N SER A 112 -0.01 -16.32 12.66
CA SER A 112 -1.43 -16.20 12.91
C SER A 112 -2.12 -15.53 11.71
N MET A 113 -3.37 -15.95 11.44
CA MET A 113 -4.18 -15.37 10.37
C MET A 113 -4.22 -13.84 10.54
N PRO A 114 -3.85 -13.07 9.52
CA PRO A 114 -3.75 -11.63 9.63
C PRO A 114 -5.11 -10.95 9.71
N GLY A 115 -5.13 -9.87 10.45
CA GLY A 115 -6.21 -8.90 10.46
C GLY A 115 -6.08 -7.85 9.35
N GLY A 116 -6.54 -6.65 9.62
CA GLY A 116 -6.43 -5.49 8.74
C GLY A 116 -7.74 -5.09 8.06
N CYS A 117 -7.66 -4.25 7.01
CA CYS A 117 -8.86 -3.73 6.36
C CYS A 117 -9.75 -4.84 5.78
N ASN A 118 -10.98 -4.89 6.22
CA ASN A 118 -11.96 -5.84 5.72
C ASN A 118 -12.67 -5.24 4.49
N PHE A 119 -12.29 -5.71 3.28
CA PHE A 119 -12.97 -5.35 2.03
C PHE A 119 -14.24 -6.19 1.79
N GLY A 120 -14.75 -6.90 2.82
CA GLY A 120 -15.97 -7.72 2.68
C GLY A 120 -15.72 -9.12 2.13
N GLY A 121 -14.47 -9.62 2.13
CA GLY A 121 -14.13 -10.99 1.71
C GLY A 121 -12.81 -11.48 2.31
N VAL A 122 -12.68 -12.79 2.43
CA VAL A 122 -11.38 -13.44 2.72
C VAL A 122 -10.50 -13.25 1.49
N ARG A 123 -9.30 -12.70 1.67
CA ARG A 123 -8.32 -12.70 0.57
C ARG A 123 -7.69 -14.08 0.51
N PRO A 124 -7.79 -14.75 -0.62
CA PRO A 124 -7.20 -16.06 -0.76
C PRO A 124 -5.67 -15.98 -0.66
N ILE A 125 -5.07 -16.94 0.03
CA ILE A 125 -3.62 -17.18 0.07
C ILE A 125 -3.22 -18.38 -0.79
N ASP A 126 -4.16 -18.87 -1.60
CA ASP A 126 -4.01 -20.04 -2.45
C ASP A 126 -2.76 -19.98 -3.34
N GLN A 127 -2.45 -18.81 -3.91
CA GLN A 127 -1.27 -18.63 -4.74
C GLN A 127 0.04 -18.65 -3.92
N HIS A 128 0.01 -18.20 -2.66
CA HIS A 128 1.14 -18.32 -1.74
C HIS A 128 1.37 -19.81 -1.40
N VAL A 129 0.31 -20.50 -0.99
CA VAL A 129 0.35 -21.94 -0.64
C VAL A 129 0.81 -22.76 -1.84
N LYS A 130 0.28 -22.51 -3.04
CA LYS A 130 0.70 -23.15 -4.29
C LYS A 130 2.20 -22.99 -4.53
N GLY A 131 2.74 -21.78 -4.36
CA GLY A 131 4.17 -21.52 -4.53
C GLY A 131 5.02 -22.26 -3.50
N PHE A 132 4.67 -22.20 -2.22
CA PHE A 132 5.40 -22.89 -1.16
C PHE A 132 5.34 -24.42 -1.32
N ALA A 133 4.18 -24.97 -1.70
CA ALA A 133 4.03 -26.39 -1.95
C ALA A 133 4.89 -26.86 -3.13
N ALA A 134 4.92 -26.07 -4.24
CA ALA A 134 5.79 -26.37 -5.37
C ALA A 134 7.28 -26.38 -5.00
N MET A 135 7.69 -25.55 -4.04
CA MET A 135 9.03 -25.47 -3.50
C MET A 135 9.31 -26.50 -2.39
N GLY A 136 8.40 -27.45 -2.15
CA GLY A 136 8.56 -28.55 -1.24
C GLY A 136 8.19 -28.27 0.22
N ALA A 137 7.34 -27.29 0.50
CA ALA A 137 6.78 -27.08 1.84
C ALA A 137 5.42 -27.74 2.00
N GLU A 138 5.15 -28.28 3.20
CA GLU A 138 3.81 -28.58 3.67
C GLU A 138 3.20 -27.35 4.31
N VAL A 139 2.00 -26.96 3.87
CA VAL A 139 1.29 -25.80 4.40
C VAL A 139 -0.06 -26.24 4.96
N ARG A 140 -0.35 -25.84 6.19
CA ARG A 140 -1.62 -26.07 6.88
C ARG A 140 -2.24 -24.72 7.23
N GLU A 141 -3.52 -24.58 6.91
CA GLU A 141 -4.31 -23.38 7.17
C GLU A 141 -5.29 -23.64 8.32
N GLY A 142 -5.37 -22.71 9.25
CA GLY A 142 -6.27 -22.73 10.41
C GLY A 142 -6.25 -21.35 11.06
N ASP A 143 -6.27 -21.29 12.40
CA ASP A 143 -6.04 -20.04 13.15
C ASP A 143 -4.63 -19.49 12.91
N PHE A 144 -3.72 -20.38 12.55
CA PHE A 144 -2.37 -20.09 12.09
C PHE A 144 -2.16 -20.70 10.70
N ILE A 145 -1.32 -20.02 9.92
CA ILE A 145 -0.73 -20.58 8.71
C ILE A 145 0.61 -21.19 9.14
N CYS A 146 0.66 -22.52 9.15
CA CYS A 146 1.86 -23.28 9.48
C CYS A 146 2.47 -23.79 8.19
N ALA A 147 3.68 -23.36 7.87
CA ALA A 147 4.43 -23.81 6.70
C ALA A 147 5.75 -24.45 7.14
N LYS A 148 6.10 -25.61 6.58
CA LYS A 148 7.31 -26.35 6.90
C LYS A 148 7.93 -26.97 5.65
N ALA A 149 9.22 -26.76 5.45
CA ALA A 149 9.98 -27.38 4.37
C ALA A 149 10.14 -28.90 4.61
N ASN A 150 10.06 -29.69 3.54
CA ASN A 150 10.35 -31.12 3.57
C ASN A 150 11.87 -31.39 3.44
N GLY A 151 12.65 -30.85 4.36
CA GLY A 151 14.13 -30.93 4.40
C GLY A 151 14.71 -29.71 5.08
N ASP A 152 16.03 -29.55 5.03
CA ASP A 152 16.73 -28.44 5.70
C ASP A 152 16.52 -27.09 5.01
N ARG A 153 16.20 -27.09 3.70
CA ARG A 153 15.97 -25.91 2.87
C ARG A 153 14.82 -26.11 1.92
N MET A 154 14.21 -25.00 1.50
CA MET A 154 13.29 -24.98 0.36
C MET A 154 14.03 -25.38 -0.93
N LYS A 155 13.29 -25.94 -1.89
CA LYS A 155 13.86 -26.35 -3.19
C LYS A 155 13.38 -25.45 -4.31
N GLY A 156 14.26 -25.17 -5.27
CA GLY A 156 13.91 -24.44 -6.47
C GLY A 156 12.81 -25.15 -7.27
N ALA A 157 11.89 -24.38 -7.82
CA ALA A 157 10.72 -24.90 -8.54
C ALA A 157 10.24 -23.95 -9.64
N ASN A 158 9.49 -24.47 -10.60
CA ASN A 158 8.71 -23.65 -11.53
C ASN A 158 7.32 -23.40 -10.91
N VAL A 159 6.98 -22.13 -10.71
CA VAL A 159 5.73 -21.70 -10.11
C VAL A 159 4.98 -20.82 -11.10
N TYR A 160 3.90 -21.33 -11.66
CA TYR A 160 2.97 -20.55 -12.46
C TYR A 160 1.84 -20.02 -11.56
N LEU A 161 1.68 -18.69 -11.50
CA LEU A 161 0.58 -18.05 -10.77
C LEU A 161 -0.68 -17.99 -11.65
N ASP A 162 -1.79 -18.52 -11.17
CA ASP A 162 -3.05 -18.54 -11.92
C ASP A 162 -3.62 -17.13 -12.12
N VAL A 163 -3.30 -16.25 -11.17
CA VAL A 163 -3.61 -14.83 -11.22
C VAL A 163 -2.36 -14.02 -10.82
N VAL A 164 -2.21 -12.83 -11.41
CA VAL A 164 -1.14 -11.90 -11.00
C VAL A 164 -1.38 -11.51 -9.54
N SER A 165 -0.47 -11.92 -8.67
CA SER A 165 -0.56 -11.67 -7.22
C SER A 165 0.74 -11.05 -6.70
N VAL A 166 0.66 -9.79 -6.25
CA VAL A 166 1.78 -9.09 -5.60
C VAL A 166 2.26 -9.85 -4.37
N GLY A 167 1.32 -10.24 -3.50
CA GLY A 167 1.65 -10.93 -2.26
C GLY A 167 2.34 -12.26 -2.48
N ALA A 168 1.81 -13.10 -3.39
CA ALA A 168 2.41 -14.39 -3.71
C ALA A 168 3.79 -14.23 -4.36
N THR A 169 3.93 -13.30 -5.33
CA THR A 169 5.20 -13.03 -5.99
C THR A 169 6.28 -12.68 -4.97
N MET A 170 6.02 -11.76 -4.04
CA MET A 170 6.98 -11.35 -3.01
C MET A 170 7.31 -12.47 -2.02
N ASN A 171 6.29 -13.20 -1.56
CA ASN A 171 6.48 -14.29 -0.60
C ASN A 171 7.31 -15.44 -1.20
N ILE A 172 6.99 -15.85 -2.43
CA ILE A 172 7.74 -16.89 -3.14
C ILE A 172 9.18 -16.41 -3.42
N MET A 173 9.36 -15.14 -3.80
CA MET A 173 10.68 -14.54 -4.01
C MET A 173 11.54 -14.63 -2.75
N MET A 174 11.00 -14.29 -1.58
CA MET A 174 11.70 -14.37 -0.30
C MET A 174 12.03 -15.82 0.05
N ALA A 175 11.08 -16.74 -0.07
CA ALA A 175 11.31 -18.17 0.21
C ALA A 175 12.35 -18.79 -0.73
N ALA A 176 12.43 -18.29 -1.99
CA ALA A 176 13.35 -18.79 -3.01
C ALA A 176 14.79 -18.26 -2.89
N ALA A 177 14.99 -17.11 -2.20
CA ALA A 177 16.29 -16.45 -2.15
C ALA A 177 17.41 -17.34 -1.58
N LEU A 178 17.08 -18.21 -0.62
CA LEU A 178 18.01 -19.16 0.01
C LEU A 178 17.69 -20.62 -0.32
N ALA A 179 16.82 -20.90 -1.31
CA ALA A 179 16.44 -22.26 -1.69
C ALA A 179 17.56 -22.99 -2.45
N ASP A 180 17.56 -24.30 -2.38
CA ASP A 180 18.47 -25.12 -3.18
C ASP A 180 18.03 -25.15 -4.66
N GLY A 181 18.83 -24.60 -5.56
CA GLY A 181 18.57 -24.58 -6.99
C GLY A 181 17.91 -23.31 -7.49
N THR A 182 17.15 -23.42 -8.59
CA THR A 182 16.56 -22.28 -9.28
C THR A 182 15.04 -22.30 -9.15
N THR A 183 14.46 -21.16 -8.77
CA THR A 183 13.02 -20.95 -8.81
C THR A 183 12.67 -20.01 -9.97
N VAL A 184 11.62 -20.35 -10.72
CA VAL A 184 11.06 -19.52 -11.77
C VAL A 184 9.61 -19.21 -11.40
N ILE A 185 9.29 -17.93 -11.28
CA ILE A 185 7.92 -17.47 -11.06
C ILE A 185 7.39 -16.95 -12.40
N GLU A 186 6.35 -17.58 -12.93
CA GLU A 186 5.67 -17.17 -14.17
C GLU A 186 4.34 -16.51 -13.84
N ASN A 187 3.88 -15.57 -14.68
CA ASN A 187 2.75 -14.67 -14.44
C ASN A 187 2.93 -13.85 -13.16
N ALA A 188 4.18 -13.44 -12.90
CA ALA A 188 4.56 -12.65 -11.74
C ALA A 188 3.99 -11.24 -11.78
N ALA A 189 3.79 -10.63 -10.61
CA ALA A 189 3.47 -9.22 -10.48
C ALA A 189 4.68 -8.35 -10.88
N LYS A 190 4.39 -7.15 -11.41
CA LYS A 190 5.41 -6.25 -12.02
C LYS A 190 5.54 -4.90 -11.31
N GLU A 191 4.77 -4.70 -10.25
CA GLU A 191 4.68 -3.45 -9.51
C GLU A 191 6.07 -2.96 -9.05
N PRO A 192 6.31 -1.63 -8.98
CA PRO A 192 7.61 -1.08 -8.58
C PRO A 192 8.17 -1.65 -7.28
N HIS A 193 7.33 -1.94 -6.31
CA HIS A 193 7.75 -2.53 -5.03
C HIS A 193 8.16 -4.01 -5.13
N ILE A 194 7.79 -4.74 -6.21
CA ILE A 194 8.35 -6.06 -6.54
C ILE A 194 9.81 -5.91 -6.96
N VAL A 195 10.07 -4.93 -7.81
CA VAL A 195 11.44 -4.61 -8.27
C VAL A 195 12.29 -4.15 -7.09
N ASP A 196 11.72 -3.34 -6.20
CA ASP A 196 12.39 -2.82 -5.01
C ASP A 196 12.79 -3.93 -4.04
N LEU A 197 11.89 -4.90 -3.77
CA LEU A 197 12.23 -6.08 -2.98
C LEU A 197 13.35 -6.91 -3.62
N ALA A 198 13.31 -7.13 -4.94
CA ALA A 198 14.36 -7.85 -5.65
C ALA A 198 15.71 -7.11 -5.59
N ASN A 199 15.69 -5.78 -5.71
CA ASN A 199 16.88 -4.94 -5.59
C ASN A 199 17.45 -4.97 -4.17
N PHE A 200 16.59 -4.90 -3.14
CA PHE A 200 17.01 -5.08 -1.75
C PHE A 200 17.71 -6.43 -1.57
N LEU A 201 17.08 -7.53 -1.95
CA LEU A 201 17.65 -8.88 -1.81
C LEU A 201 18.96 -9.02 -2.60
N ASN A 202 19.01 -8.51 -3.83
CA ASN A 202 20.22 -8.53 -4.65
C ASN A 202 21.35 -7.70 -4.04
N SER A 203 21.04 -6.55 -3.42
CA SER A 203 22.07 -5.74 -2.73
C SER A 203 22.62 -6.45 -1.48
N MET A 204 21.87 -7.41 -0.93
CA MET A 204 22.31 -8.29 0.18
C MET A 204 22.95 -9.60 -0.30
N GLY A 205 23.16 -9.77 -1.62
CA GLY A 205 23.86 -10.91 -2.18
C GLY A 205 22.98 -11.99 -2.82
N ALA A 206 21.67 -11.79 -2.97
CA ALA A 206 20.80 -12.67 -3.73
C ALA A 206 21.09 -12.60 -5.24
N ASN A 207 20.56 -13.56 -6.00
CA ASN A 207 20.66 -13.57 -7.45
C ASN A 207 19.27 -13.70 -8.09
N ILE A 208 18.59 -12.55 -8.21
CA ILE A 208 17.24 -12.44 -8.74
C ILE A 208 17.25 -11.65 -10.03
N LYS A 209 16.66 -12.20 -11.09
CA LYS A 209 16.58 -11.59 -12.42
C LYS A 209 15.15 -11.56 -12.93
N GLY A 210 14.81 -10.56 -13.75
CA GLY A 210 13.51 -10.44 -14.38
C GLY A 210 12.43 -9.78 -13.51
N ALA A 211 12.74 -9.26 -12.32
CA ALA A 211 11.81 -8.46 -11.54
C ALA A 211 11.31 -7.26 -12.36
N GLY A 212 9.99 -7.00 -12.35
CA GLY A 212 9.33 -6.02 -13.23
C GLY A 212 8.86 -6.60 -14.57
N THR A 213 9.14 -7.88 -14.84
CA THR A 213 8.57 -8.64 -15.96
C THR A 213 7.60 -9.72 -15.45
N ASP A 214 6.94 -10.44 -16.36
CA ASP A 214 6.03 -11.54 -16.00
C ASP A 214 6.76 -12.83 -15.59
N THR A 215 8.07 -12.87 -15.72
CA THR A 215 8.89 -14.02 -15.38
C THR A 215 10.07 -13.61 -14.53
N ILE A 216 10.11 -14.09 -13.28
CA ILE A 216 11.20 -13.82 -12.34
C ILE A 216 11.97 -15.12 -12.10
N ARG A 217 13.30 -15.05 -12.22
CA ARG A 217 14.21 -16.17 -11.95
C ARG A 217 15.04 -15.87 -10.73
N ILE A 218 15.02 -16.79 -9.77
CA ILE A 218 15.75 -16.69 -8.50
C ILE A 218 16.71 -17.87 -8.43
N PHE A 219 17.99 -17.58 -8.39
CA PHE A 219 19.04 -18.58 -8.15
C PHE A 219 19.34 -18.53 -6.65
N GLY A 220 18.95 -19.57 -5.93
CA GLY A 220 19.15 -19.61 -4.50
C GLY A 220 20.63 -19.55 -4.13
N VAL A 221 20.94 -18.87 -3.04
CA VAL A 221 22.29 -18.67 -2.53
C VAL A 221 22.41 -19.23 -1.12
N ASP A 222 23.65 -19.48 -0.66
CA ASP A 222 23.87 -20.08 0.67
C ASP A 222 23.52 -19.12 1.81
N LYS A 223 23.80 -17.81 1.63
CA LYS A 223 23.53 -16.78 2.62
C LYS A 223 23.44 -15.40 2.01
N LEU A 224 22.74 -14.51 2.68
CA LEU A 224 22.71 -13.08 2.41
C LEU A 224 23.52 -12.33 3.47
N HIS A 225 24.17 -11.25 3.09
CA HIS A 225 24.98 -10.41 3.98
C HIS A 225 24.28 -9.09 4.28
N GLY A 226 24.64 -8.43 5.40
CA GLY A 226 24.15 -7.10 5.74
C GLY A 226 24.61 -6.02 4.76
N GLY A 227 23.89 -4.90 4.80
CA GLY A 227 24.15 -3.75 3.93
C GLY A 227 23.19 -2.59 4.17
N THR A 228 23.33 -1.55 3.36
CA THR A 228 22.43 -0.37 3.37
C THR A 228 21.57 -0.36 2.12
N TYR A 229 20.29 -0.05 2.31
CA TYR A 229 19.31 0.04 1.22
C TYR A 229 18.29 1.15 1.47
N ALA A 230 17.99 1.96 0.48
CA ALA A 230 16.96 2.98 0.52
C ALA A 230 15.69 2.51 -0.19
N ILE A 231 14.55 2.57 0.50
CA ILE A 231 13.23 2.24 -0.05
C ILE A 231 12.83 3.29 -1.09
N ILE A 232 12.22 2.85 -2.19
CA ILE A 232 11.67 3.76 -3.21
C ILE A 232 10.56 4.64 -2.64
N PRO A 233 10.34 5.85 -3.20
CA PRO A 233 9.23 6.72 -2.80
C PRO A 233 7.86 6.12 -3.16
N ASP A 234 6.82 6.50 -2.40
CA ASP A 234 5.46 5.96 -2.53
C ASP A 234 4.69 6.62 -3.69
N GLN A 235 4.52 5.88 -4.79
CA GLN A 235 3.73 6.33 -5.93
C GLN A 235 2.24 6.59 -5.59
N ILE A 236 1.69 5.89 -4.59
CA ILE A 236 0.28 6.03 -4.21
C ILE A 236 0.09 7.29 -3.35
N GLU A 237 1.04 7.58 -2.47
CA GLU A 237 1.06 8.85 -1.74
C GLU A 237 1.16 10.02 -2.72
N ALA A 238 2.12 9.97 -3.66
CA ALA A 238 2.27 10.99 -4.70
C ALA A 238 0.99 11.17 -5.52
N GLY A 239 0.41 10.08 -6.02
CA GLY A 239 -0.84 10.09 -6.75
C GLY A 239 -2.02 10.65 -5.94
N THR A 240 -2.04 10.42 -4.63
CA THR A 240 -3.06 10.97 -3.72
C THR A 240 -3.00 12.50 -3.67
N TYR A 241 -1.81 13.11 -3.55
CA TYR A 241 -1.66 14.57 -3.61
C TYR A 241 -1.98 15.12 -5.00
N MET A 242 -1.59 14.42 -6.07
CA MET A 242 -1.97 14.79 -7.44
C MET A 242 -3.50 14.79 -7.63
N ALA A 243 -4.21 13.78 -7.10
CA ALA A 243 -5.66 13.70 -7.11
C ALA A 243 -6.31 14.80 -6.24
N ALA A 244 -5.68 15.17 -5.12
CA ALA A 244 -6.13 16.30 -4.29
C ALA A 244 -6.06 17.64 -5.07
N VAL A 245 -4.97 17.88 -5.79
CA VAL A 245 -4.87 19.07 -6.67
C VAL A 245 -5.91 19.01 -7.79
N ALA A 246 -6.15 17.84 -8.37
CA ALA A 246 -7.20 17.66 -9.36
C ALA A 246 -8.58 18.01 -8.79
N ALA A 247 -8.91 17.58 -7.58
CA ALA A 247 -10.21 17.83 -6.95
C ALA A 247 -10.37 19.27 -6.44
N CYS A 248 -9.35 19.82 -5.77
CA CYS A 248 -9.42 21.14 -5.11
C CYS A 248 -9.01 22.30 -6.03
N GLY A 249 -8.21 22.06 -7.07
CA GLY A 249 -7.53 23.08 -7.85
C GLY A 249 -6.23 23.56 -7.20
N GLY A 250 -5.55 24.50 -7.87
CA GLY A 250 -4.28 25.06 -7.41
C GLY A 250 -3.07 24.53 -8.13
N GLN A 251 -1.91 24.60 -7.47
CA GLN A 251 -0.61 24.20 -8.04
C GLN A 251 0.30 23.65 -6.95
N VAL A 252 0.75 22.42 -7.09
CA VAL A 252 1.63 21.75 -6.13
C VAL A 252 2.83 21.12 -6.85
N LEU A 253 4.01 21.29 -6.28
CA LEU A 253 5.22 20.58 -6.67
C LEU A 253 5.37 19.32 -5.81
N VAL A 254 5.22 18.15 -6.42
CA VAL A 254 5.41 16.84 -5.79
C VAL A 254 6.87 16.43 -5.97
N ARG A 255 7.61 16.27 -4.87
CA ARG A 255 9.06 16.02 -4.85
C ARG A 255 9.43 14.65 -4.30
N GLY A 256 10.62 14.17 -4.69
CA GLY A 256 11.18 12.91 -4.23
C GLY A 256 10.35 11.74 -4.76
N ILE A 257 10.16 11.67 -6.06
CA ILE A 257 9.40 10.63 -6.74
C ILE A 257 10.25 9.95 -7.81
N ILE A 258 9.77 8.85 -8.32
CA ILE A 258 10.27 8.24 -9.56
C ILE A 258 9.18 8.47 -10.62
N PRO A 259 9.37 9.43 -11.55
CA PRO A 259 8.31 9.82 -12.49
C PRO A 259 7.75 8.66 -13.28
N LYS A 260 8.61 7.70 -13.67
CA LYS A 260 8.20 6.50 -14.40
C LYS A 260 7.15 5.65 -13.67
N HIS A 261 7.12 5.69 -12.36
CA HIS A 261 6.10 4.99 -11.57
C HIS A 261 4.74 5.70 -11.61
N MET A 262 4.72 6.97 -12.05
CA MET A 262 3.53 7.83 -12.08
C MET A 262 2.82 7.84 -13.44
N ASP A 263 3.40 7.23 -14.50
CA ASP A 263 2.94 7.34 -15.89
C ASP A 263 1.42 7.16 -16.05
N CYS A 264 0.85 6.08 -15.49
CA CYS A 264 -0.57 5.78 -15.65
C CYS A 264 -1.49 6.74 -14.88
N ILE A 265 -1.04 7.27 -13.73
CA ILE A 265 -1.77 8.26 -12.93
C ILE A 265 -1.72 9.61 -13.64
N THR A 266 -0.53 10.03 -14.08
CA THR A 266 -0.29 11.26 -14.83
C THR A 266 -1.13 11.30 -16.11
N ALA A 267 -1.13 10.21 -16.89
CA ALA A 267 -1.92 10.12 -18.12
C ALA A 267 -3.41 10.34 -17.86
N LYS A 268 -3.99 9.74 -16.82
CA LYS A 268 -5.41 9.91 -16.50
C LYS A 268 -5.74 11.32 -16.01
N LEU A 269 -4.89 11.93 -15.21
CA LEU A 269 -5.06 13.31 -14.78
C LEU A 269 -4.96 14.30 -15.95
N GLN A 270 -4.04 14.05 -16.89
CA GLN A 270 -3.92 14.86 -18.12
C GLN A 270 -5.16 14.71 -19.02
N GLU A 271 -5.71 13.52 -19.18
CA GLU A 271 -7.00 13.31 -19.87
C GLU A 271 -8.13 14.14 -19.23
N MET A 272 -8.11 14.29 -17.90
CA MET A 272 -9.06 15.12 -17.16
C MET A 272 -8.79 16.62 -17.29
N GLY A 273 -7.69 17.03 -17.92
CA GLY A 273 -7.33 18.45 -18.14
C GLY A 273 -6.43 19.02 -17.03
N VAL A 274 -5.88 18.20 -16.15
CA VAL A 274 -4.85 18.60 -15.21
C VAL A 274 -3.53 18.73 -15.95
N GLN A 275 -2.80 19.80 -15.72
CA GLN A 275 -1.46 19.99 -16.26
C GLN A 275 -0.46 19.31 -15.33
N VAL A 276 0.38 18.45 -15.88
CA VAL A 276 1.44 17.76 -15.16
C VAL A 276 2.74 17.91 -15.95
N GLU A 277 3.72 18.56 -15.36
CA GLU A 277 5.04 18.81 -15.92
C GLU A 277 6.08 18.02 -15.12
N GLU A 278 6.80 17.14 -15.81
CA GLU A 278 7.85 16.29 -15.22
C GLU A 278 9.20 17.01 -15.28
N GLN A 279 9.94 16.97 -14.17
CA GLN A 279 11.30 17.47 -14.08
C GLN A 279 12.10 16.66 -13.07
N ASP A 280 13.10 15.91 -13.53
CA ASP A 280 13.96 15.03 -12.71
C ASP A 280 13.16 14.10 -11.77
N ASP A 281 13.20 14.37 -10.47
CA ASP A 281 12.48 13.61 -9.43
C ASP A 281 11.22 14.33 -8.92
N THR A 282 10.68 15.24 -9.73
CA THR A 282 9.53 16.07 -9.36
C THR A 282 8.43 16.10 -10.42
N LEU A 283 7.19 16.32 -9.99
CA LEU A 283 6.04 16.63 -10.84
C LEU A 283 5.38 17.95 -10.40
N LEU A 284 5.31 18.93 -11.30
CA LEU A 284 4.49 20.11 -11.07
C LEU A 284 3.09 19.83 -11.57
N VAL A 285 2.14 19.78 -10.64
CA VAL A 285 0.73 19.47 -10.89
C VAL A 285 -0.09 20.73 -10.75
N ARG A 286 -0.85 21.09 -11.77
CA ARG A 286 -1.68 22.31 -11.79
C ARG A 286 -3.07 22.03 -12.35
N ARG A 287 -4.08 22.54 -11.67
CA ARG A 287 -5.45 22.58 -12.16
C ARG A 287 -6.03 23.99 -11.98
N SER A 288 -6.39 24.64 -13.07
CA SER A 288 -7.00 25.98 -13.09
C SER A 288 -8.39 26.02 -13.74
N GLY A 289 -8.74 25.00 -14.50
CA GLY A 289 -10.01 24.89 -15.22
C GLY A 289 -10.92 23.81 -14.66
N LYS A 290 -12.04 23.58 -15.35
CA LYS A 290 -12.95 22.48 -15.07
C LYS A 290 -12.34 21.15 -15.49
N LEU A 291 -12.61 20.11 -14.70
CA LEU A 291 -12.20 18.75 -15.02
C LEU A 291 -13.10 18.18 -16.14
N ARG A 292 -12.51 17.37 -17.00
CA ARG A 292 -13.20 16.63 -18.05
C ARG A 292 -13.36 15.16 -17.65
N ARG A 293 -14.45 14.56 -18.08
CA ARG A 293 -14.68 13.13 -17.87
C ARG A 293 -13.57 12.27 -18.48
N THR A 294 -13.27 11.16 -17.85
CA THR A 294 -12.46 10.06 -18.43
C THR A 294 -12.91 8.74 -17.85
N ASN A 295 -12.57 7.65 -18.54
CA ASN A 295 -12.80 6.30 -18.02
C ASN A 295 -11.51 5.73 -17.45
N VAL A 296 -11.63 5.06 -16.29
CA VAL A 296 -10.50 4.44 -15.62
C VAL A 296 -10.79 2.96 -15.40
N LYS A 297 -9.84 2.10 -15.75
CA LYS A 297 -9.87 0.68 -15.41
C LYS A 297 -8.63 0.34 -14.60
N THR A 298 -8.83 -0.18 -13.39
CA THR A 298 -7.71 -0.66 -12.59
C THR A 298 -7.20 -1.99 -13.14
N LEU A 299 -5.90 -2.14 -13.20
CA LEU A 299 -5.20 -3.31 -13.71
C LEU A 299 -3.88 -3.48 -12.96
N PRO A 300 -3.28 -4.69 -12.95
CA PRO A 300 -1.90 -4.88 -12.53
C PRO A 300 -0.95 -3.93 -13.29
N TYR A 301 0.14 -3.54 -12.63
CA TYR A 301 1.14 -2.64 -13.21
C TYR A 301 1.65 -3.15 -14.58
N PRO A 302 1.82 -2.28 -15.60
CA PRO A 302 1.80 -0.82 -15.55
C PRO A 302 0.40 -0.18 -15.75
N GLY A 303 -0.69 -0.92 -15.55
CA GLY A 303 -2.03 -0.36 -15.58
C GLY A 303 -2.31 0.56 -14.39
N PHE A 304 -3.50 1.21 -14.40
CA PHE A 304 -3.89 2.13 -13.33
C PHE A 304 -4.06 1.36 -12.00
N PRO A 305 -3.34 1.77 -10.93
CA PRO A 305 -3.31 0.99 -9.70
C PRO A 305 -4.65 1.03 -8.95
N THR A 306 -5.10 -0.14 -8.50
CA THR A 306 -6.31 -0.25 -7.67
C THR A 306 -6.25 0.59 -6.40
N ASP A 307 -5.05 0.86 -5.87
CA ASP A 307 -4.83 1.71 -4.70
C ASP A 307 -5.10 3.20 -4.96
N MET A 308 -5.22 3.61 -6.21
CA MET A 308 -5.62 4.97 -6.63
C MET A 308 -7.10 5.07 -7.05
N GLN A 309 -7.82 3.95 -7.06
CA GLN A 309 -9.21 3.91 -7.51
C GLN A 309 -10.14 4.83 -6.69
N PRO A 310 -10.10 4.87 -5.35
CA PRO A 310 -10.94 5.78 -4.58
C PRO A 310 -10.60 7.26 -4.81
N GLN A 311 -9.31 7.63 -4.88
CA GLN A 311 -8.85 8.99 -5.04
C GLN A 311 -9.25 9.58 -6.40
N ILE A 312 -9.05 8.81 -7.48
CA ILE A 312 -9.45 9.26 -8.82
C ILE A 312 -10.98 9.37 -8.94
N THR A 313 -11.73 8.50 -8.24
CA THR A 313 -13.20 8.57 -8.20
C THR A 313 -13.68 9.90 -7.64
N VAL A 314 -13.03 10.42 -6.58
CA VAL A 314 -13.37 11.75 -6.04
C VAL A 314 -13.17 12.85 -7.08
N ALA A 315 -12.04 12.86 -7.76
CA ALA A 315 -11.78 13.85 -8.80
C ALA A 315 -12.80 13.74 -9.97
N LEU A 316 -13.20 12.52 -10.33
CA LEU A 316 -14.21 12.26 -11.37
C LEU A 316 -15.62 12.72 -10.97
N CYS A 317 -15.95 12.78 -9.66
CA CYS A 317 -17.20 13.36 -9.19
C CYS A 317 -17.34 14.84 -9.55
N LEU A 318 -16.22 15.54 -9.75
CA LEU A 318 -16.16 16.98 -10.10
C LEU A 318 -15.84 17.20 -11.59
N ALA A 319 -15.84 16.17 -12.42
CA ALA A 319 -15.52 16.24 -13.84
C ALA A 319 -16.80 16.36 -14.68
N GLU A 320 -16.81 17.29 -15.64
CA GLU A 320 -17.97 17.50 -16.53
C GLU A 320 -18.28 16.25 -17.36
N GLY A 321 -19.50 15.76 -17.27
CA GLY A 321 -20.02 14.61 -18.01
C GLY A 321 -19.97 13.31 -17.22
N THR A 322 -20.14 12.18 -17.91
CA THR A 322 -20.24 10.85 -17.30
C THR A 322 -18.93 10.11 -17.44
N SER A 323 -18.37 9.62 -16.32
CA SER A 323 -17.17 8.80 -16.26
C SER A 323 -17.50 7.38 -15.79
N ILE A 324 -16.68 6.40 -16.19
CA ILE A 324 -16.81 5.01 -15.72
C ILE A 324 -15.49 4.59 -15.09
N VAL A 325 -15.58 4.10 -13.85
CA VAL A 325 -14.47 3.46 -13.16
C VAL A 325 -14.75 1.97 -13.05
N THR A 326 -13.87 1.14 -13.63
CA THR A 326 -13.99 -0.32 -13.57
C THR A 326 -12.87 -0.89 -12.70
N GLU A 327 -13.23 -1.60 -11.62
CA GLU A 327 -12.28 -2.28 -10.75
C GLU A 327 -11.92 -3.65 -11.32
N GLY A 328 -10.69 -3.81 -11.77
CA GLY A 328 -10.19 -5.04 -12.40
C GLY A 328 -9.45 -5.99 -11.45
N VAL A 329 -9.13 -5.55 -10.23
CA VAL A 329 -8.27 -6.30 -9.29
C VAL A 329 -9.07 -6.87 -8.11
N TRP A 330 -9.92 -6.05 -7.47
CA TRP A 330 -10.62 -6.43 -6.26
C TRP A 330 -12.14 -6.46 -6.42
N ASP A 331 -12.78 -7.39 -5.72
CA ASP A 331 -14.23 -7.35 -5.53
C ASP A 331 -14.59 -6.38 -4.39
N ASN A 332 -15.80 -5.81 -4.44
CA ASN A 332 -16.38 -4.97 -3.38
C ASN A 332 -15.55 -3.74 -2.96
N ARG A 333 -14.77 -3.13 -3.88
CA ARG A 333 -13.94 -1.97 -3.55
C ARG A 333 -14.68 -0.63 -3.52
N TYR A 334 -15.99 -0.61 -3.72
CA TYR A 334 -16.81 0.61 -3.78
C TYR A 334 -17.56 0.95 -2.48
N ARG A 335 -17.17 0.39 -1.33
CA ARG A 335 -17.86 0.62 -0.05
C ARG A 335 -17.91 2.08 0.37
N TYR A 336 -16.93 2.89 -0.03
CA TYR A 336 -16.85 4.33 0.24
C TYR A 336 -17.83 5.19 -0.58
N VAL A 337 -18.46 4.63 -1.63
CA VAL A 337 -19.36 5.38 -2.52
C VAL A 337 -20.56 5.95 -1.76
N GLY A 338 -21.06 5.22 -0.74
CA GLY A 338 -22.12 5.73 0.13
C GLY A 338 -21.75 7.04 0.84
N GLU A 339 -20.49 7.20 1.23
CA GLU A 339 -20.00 8.44 1.85
C GLU A 339 -19.91 9.59 0.84
N LEU A 340 -19.44 9.32 -0.39
CA LEU A 340 -19.43 10.32 -1.46
C LEU A 340 -20.86 10.76 -1.85
N THR A 341 -21.82 9.84 -1.86
CA THR A 341 -23.22 10.15 -2.12
C THR A 341 -23.80 11.06 -1.04
N ARG A 342 -23.42 10.90 0.24
CA ARG A 342 -23.77 11.84 1.32
C ARG A 342 -23.23 13.26 1.06
N MET A 343 -22.09 13.36 0.40
CA MET A 343 -21.47 14.63 0.00
C MET A 343 -22.04 15.18 -1.31
N GLY A 344 -23.11 14.60 -1.85
CA GLY A 344 -23.79 15.05 -3.06
C GLY A 344 -23.27 14.45 -4.37
N ALA A 345 -22.31 13.52 -4.34
CA ALA A 345 -21.84 12.86 -5.55
C ALA A 345 -22.92 11.96 -6.17
N GLN A 346 -22.97 11.93 -7.49
CA GLN A 346 -23.89 11.10 -8.26
C GLN A 346 -23.13 9.87 -8.80
N ILE A 347 -23.17 8.78 -8.07
CA ILE A 347 -22.46 7.54 -8.39
C ILE A 347 -23.42 6.35 -8.32
N ARG A 348 -23.43 5.53 -9.37
CA ARG A 348 -24.13 4.24 -9.37
C ARG A 348 -23.14 3.11 -9.60
N VAL A 349 -23.12 2.16 -8.67
CA VAL A 349 -22.25 0.99 -8.74
C VAL A 349 -23.03 -0.20 -9.31
N GLU A 350 -22.47 -0.83 -10.35
CA GLU A 350 -22.99 -2.02 -10.98
C GLU A 350 -21.86 -3.06 -11.08
N GLY A 351 -21.90 -4.07 -10.21
CA GLY A 351 -20.84 -5.07 -10.13
C GLY A 351 -19.48 -4.47 -9.86
N ARG A 352 -18.56 -4.58 -10.80
CA ARG A 352 -17.20 -4.04 -10.73
C ARG A 352 -17.04 -2.64 -11.34
N SER A 353 -18.12 -2.00 -11.75
CA SER A 353 -18.07 -0.68 -12.40
C SER A 353 -18.89 0.35 -11.61
N ALA A 354 -18.35 1.56 -11.51
CA ALA A 354 -19.04 2.73 -11.01
C ALA A 354 -19.26 3.71 -12.16
N VAL A 355 -20.50 4.10 -12.39
CA VAL A 355 -20.89 5.17 -13.31
C VAL A 355 -21.01 6.43 -12.47
N ILE A 356 -20.27 7.47 -12.84
CA ILE A 356 -20.12 8.71 -12.11
C ILE A 356 -20.61 9.84 -13.00
N GLU A 357 -21.62 10.57 -12.57
CA GLU A 357 -22.05 11.82 -13.21
C GLU A 357 -21.43 12.98 -12.44
N GLY A 358 -20.69 13.82 -13.14
CA GLY A 358 -20.01 14.96 -12.52
C GLY A 358 -21.01 15.96 -11.96
N VAL A 359 -20.66 16.52 -10.79
CA VAL A 359 -21.40 17.58 -10.11
C VAL A 359 -20.54 18.86 -10.05
N ASP A 360 -21.18 20.03 -9.93
CA ASP A 360 -20.45 21.30 -9.85
C ASP A 360 -19.63 21.42 -8.57
N HIS A 361 -20.10 20.88 -7.45
CA HIS A 361 -19.44 20.88 -6.14
C HIS A 361 -19.90 19.69 -5.27
N LEU A 362 -19.07 19.33 -4.31
CA LEU A 362 -19.43 18.47 -3.20
C LEU A 362 -19.81 19.32 -1.99
N THR A 363 -20.69 18.81 -1.14
CA THR A 363 -21.12 19.46 0.11
C THR A 363 -20.45 18.79 1.32
N ALA A 364 -20.16 19.59 2.33
CA ALA A 364 -19.59 19.08 3.57
C ALA A 364 -20.51 18.08 4.27
N ALA A 365 -19.91 17.03 4.85
CA ALA A 365 -20.62 16.00 5.60
C ALA A 365 -19.71 15.32 6.64
N SER A 366 -20.33 14.62 7.60
CA SER A 366 -19.63 13.66 8.44
C SER A 366 -19.52 12.34 7.68
N VAL A 367 -18.31 11.93 7.37
CA VAL A 367 -17.96 10.72 6.61
C VAL A 367 -16.99 9.84 7.40
N GLN A 368 -16.84 8.59 6.99
CA GLN A 368 -15.95 7.65 7.67
C GLN A 368 -15.04 6.92 6.70
N ALA A 369 -13.81 6.67 7.16
CA ALA A 369 -12.87 5.82 6.48
C ALA A 369 -13.25 4.34 6.68
N TYR A 370 -13.35 3.59 5.59
CA TYR A 370 -13.57 2.13 5.62
C TYR A 370 -12.28 1.33 5.46
N ASP A 371 -11.30 1.93 4.85
CA ASP A 371 -9.95 1.39 4.65
C ASP A 371 -8.96 2.53 4.41
N LEU A 372 -7.68 2.17 4.29
CA LEU A 372 -6.58 3.10 4.07
C LEU A 372 -6.80 4.06 2.87
N ARG A 373 -7.14 3.52 1.71
CA ARG A 373 -7.22 4.31 0.46
C ARG A 373 -8.55 5.04 0.33
N ALA A 374 -9.63 4.39 0.75
CA ALA A 374 -10.93 5.05 0.87
C ALA A 374 -10.87 6.20 1.89
N GLY A 375 -10.16 6.03 3.01
CA GLY A 375 -9.96 7.09 4.00
C GLY A 375 -9.26 8.31 3.42
N ALA A 376 -8.15 8.11 2.70
CA ALA A 376 -7.46 9.20 2.01
C ALA A 376 -8.36 9.88 0.96
N ALA A 377 -9.17 9.11 0.23
CA ALA A 377 -10.15 9.66 -0.70
C ALA A 377 -11.22 10.52 0.01
N MET A 378 -11.67 10.12 1.22
CA MET A 378 -12.60 10.95 2.01
C MET A 378 -11.96 12.27 2.47
N VAL A 379 -10.66 12.27 2.78
CA VAL A 379 -9.93 13.52 3.06
C VAL A 379 -9.90 14.43 1.81
N ILE A 380 -9.61 13.88 0.63
CA ILE A 380 -9.65 14.65 -0.64
C ILE A 380 -11.06 15.20 -0.89
N ALA A 381 -12.09 14.37 -0.71
CA ALA A 381 -13.48 14.79 -0.89
C ALA A 381 -13.85 15.93 0.07
N ALA A 382 -13.43 15.82 1.35
CA ALA A 382 -13.64 16.87 2.35
C ALA A 382 -12.91 18.17 2.02
N LEU A 383 -11.69 18.11 1.48
CA LEU A 383 -10.93 19.27 1.02
C LEU A 383 -11.59 19.98 -0.19
N ALA A 384 -12.20 19.19 -1.08
CA ALA A 384 -12.88 19.71 -2.27
C ALA A 384 -14.31 20.20 -2.01
N ALA A 385 -14.94 19.76 -0.91
CA ALA A 385 -16.32 20.11 -0.56
C ALA A 385 -16.44 21.53 -0.03
N GLU A 386 -17.60 22.14 -0.23
CA GLU A 386 -17.91 23.43 0.38
C GLU A 386 -18.37 23.24 1.84
N GLY A 387 -17.67 23.91 2.78
CA GLY A 387 -17.97 23.88 4.21
C GLY A 387 -17.03 23.00 5.04
N THR A 388 -17.44 22.66 6.27
CA THR A 388 -16.65 21.88 7.22
C THR A 388 -17.11 20.42 7.27
N SER A 389 -16.22 19.50 6.93
CA SER A 389 -16.47 18.07 6.98
C SER A 389 -15.73 17.41 8.16
N GLU A 390 -16.28 16.30 8.66
CA GLU A 390 -15.64 15.43 9.63
C GLU A 390 -15.28 14.10 8.98
N VAL A 391 -14.04 13.63 9.14
CA VAL A 391 -13.61 12.31 8.70
C VAL A 391 -13.29 11.46 9.92
N SER A 392 -14.04 10.40 10.15
CA SER A 392 -13.83 9.46 11.26
C SER A 392 -13.09 8.20 10.85
N ASN A 393 -12.71 7.36 11.81
CA ASN A 393 -11.92 6.12 11.61
C ASN A 393 -10.55 6.38 10.96
N VAL A 394 -9.94 7.51 11.26
CA VAL A 394 -8.69 7.99 10.63
C VAL A 394 -7.49 7.08 10.88
N HIS A 395 -7.54 6.21 11.88
CA HIS A 395 -6.54 5.18 12.13
C HIS A 395 -6.27 4.29 10.90
N TYR A 396 -7.25 4.14 9.99
CA TYR A 396 -7.00 3.46 8.71
C TYR A 396 -6.06 4.24 7.80
N ILE A 397 -6.11 5.58 7.83
CA ILE A 397 -5.27 6.45 7.00
C ILE A 397 -3.82 6.41 7.49
N GLU A 398 -3.62 6.43 8.81
CA GLU A 398 -2.31 6.41 9.48
C GLU A 398 -1.52 5.10 9.25
N ARG A 399 -2.17 4.09 8.72
CA ARG A 399 -1.53 2.84 8.31
C ARG A 399 -0.63 2.99 7.08
N GLY A 400 -0.77 4.03 6.30
CA GLY A 400 -0.03 4.16 5.05
C GLY A 400 0.22 5.56 4.55
N TYR A 401 -0.16 6.60 5.29
CA TYR A 401 0.19 7.98 4.97
C TYR A 401 0.92 8.60 6.13
N GLU A 402 2.18 8.92 5.92
CA GLU A 402 3.01 9.61 6.89
C GLU A 402 2.60 11.08 6.97
N ASP A 403 2.22 11.54 8.18
CA ASP A 403 1.92 12.95 8.49
C ASP A 403 1.03 13.65 7.44
N ILE A 404 -0.05 12.98 7.03
CA ILE A 404 -0.95 13.51 6.00
C ILE A 404 -1.48 14.90 6.35
N ILE A 405 -1.74 15.18 7.64
CA ILE A 405 -2.23 16.47 8.11
C ILE A 405 -1.16 17.55 7.94
N GLY A 406 0.06 17.31 8.42
CA GLY A 406 1.16 18.26 8.28
C GLY A 406 1.48 18.58 6.84
N LYS A 407 1.52 17.55 5.98
CA LYS A 407 1.76 17.70 4.54
C LYS A 407 0.64 18.50 3.86
N LEU A 408 -0.64 18.24 4.16
CA LEU A 408 -1.77 18.99 3.62
C LEU A 408 -1.81 20.44 4.12
N ARG A 409 -1.50 20.68 5.40
CA ARG A 409 -1.37 22.06 5.95
C ARG A 409 -0.28 22.85 5.23
N ASN A 410 0.84 22.24 4.91
CA ASN A 410 1.92 22.86 4.16
C ASN A 410 1.49 23.22 2.72
N LEU A 411 0.44 22.57 2.21
CA LEU A 411 -0.19 22.92 0.94
C LEU A 411 -1.34 23.93 1.08
N GLY A 412 -1.54 24.50 2.28
CA GLY A 412 -2.58 25.49 2.55
C GLY A 412 -3.95 24.93 2.93
N ALA A 413 -4.06 23.61 3.10
CA ALA A 413 -5.29 22.99 3.56
C ALA A 413 -5.61 23.34 5.02
N GLN A 414 -6.88 23.59 5.30
CA GLN A 414 -7.39 23.79 6.65
C GLN A 414 -7.92 22.46 7.19
N ILE A 415 -7.05 21.73 7.88
CA ILE A 415 -7.33 20.40 8.41
C ILE A 415 -6.74 20.24 9.81
N ASP A 416 -7.51 19.70 10.75
CA ASP A 416 -7.12 19.45 12.12
C ASP A 416 -7.47 18.04 12.56
N SER A 417 -6.68 17.52 13.51
CA SER A 417 -6.96 16.26 14.21
C SER A 417 -7.55 16.59 15.59
N VAL A 418 -8.70 16.02 15.90
CA VAL A 418 -9.41 16.24 17.17
C VAL A 418 -9.67 14.89 17.83
N GLU A 419 -9.29 14.77 19.10
CA GLU A 419 -9.69 13.64 19.93
C GLU A 419 -11.09 13.86 20.46
N CYS A 420 -12.00 12.93 20.20
CA CYS A 420 -13.33 12.93 20.76
C CYS A 420 -13.37 11.94 21.94
N ASP A 421 -13.72 12.41 23.11
CA ASP A 421 -14.06 11.53 24.23
C ASP A 421 -15.25 10.63 23.85
N GLU A 422 -15.15 9.34 24.15
CA GLU A 422 -16.28 8.43 24.03
C GLU A 422 -17.29 8.76 25.12
N THR A 423 -18.18 9.71 24.89
CA THR A 423 -19.41 9.82 25.68
C THR A 423 -20.28 8.63 25.28
N VAL A 424 -20.35 7.68 26.19
CA VAL A 424 -21.27 6.53 26.14
C VAL A 424 -22.70 7.08 26.09
N GLU A 425 -23.27 7.25 24.91
CA GLU A 425 -24.71 7.31 24.77
C GLU A 425 -25.30 5.92 25.02
N THR A 426 -25.45 5.57 26.29
CA THR A 426 -26.38 4.54 26.72
C THR A 426 -27.81 5.06 26.41
N ARG A 427 -28.28 4.78 25.18
CA ARG A 427 -29.71 4.87 24.94
C ARG A 427 -30.37 3.78 25.79
N GLN A 428 -30.94 4.18 26.93
CA GLN A 428 -31.96 3.44 27.59
C GLN A 428 -33.13 3.29 26.62
N ILE A 429 -33.32 2.06 26.12
CA ILE A 429 -34.56 1.65 25.47
C ILE A 429 -35.50 1.34 26.64
N GLY A 430 -36.45 2.25 26.93
CA GLY A 430 -37.62 2.03 27.73
C GLY A 430 -38.73 1.39 26.87
#